data_6fe2697ac14601ad9b56dae1cffbb873
#
_entry.id   6fe2697ac14601ad9b56dae1cffbb873
#
_cell.length_a   1.000
_cell.length_b   1.000
_cell.length_c   1.000
_cell.angle_alpha   90.00
_cell.angle_beta   90.00
_cell.angle_gamma   90.00
#
_symmetry.space_group_name_H-M   'P 1'
#
loop_
_entity.id
_entity.type
_entity.pdbx_description
1 polymer ?
#
loop_
_entity_poly.entity_id
_entity_poly.type
_entity_poly.pdbx_seq_one_letter_code
_entity_poly.pdbx_strand_id
1 'polypeptide(L)'
;MSVRKKVSTPSKTSYPYYILACVVMLCVGLGITYFFLQNNVASAQEYPVKGFDVSHHQGDIQWQSISPQEFKFVYLKATEGGDFKDRKFQDNWLKAREQGFLVGAYHFYRLCRDGQIQAQNFIETVPKKTDSLPPVIDLEYDSTCINTYTREQLLKEIQVMHDQLYQHYGLQPIFYTSKAFYNIVLVDEFKQTPLWIREYQGQPELKGNPKWTFWQHTSQGQIKGIPTLVDLNVFQGSEQDWISFLERQGLYQLPQNLPIK
;
A
#
# COMPACT_ATOMS: atom_id res chain seq x y z
N MET A 1 66.89 27.28 43.10
CA MET A 1 66.66 26.52 41.86
C MET A 1 65.14 26.43 41.64
N SER A 2 64.62 27.29 40.78
CA SER A 2 63.22 27.38 40.47
C SER A 2 62.94 26.63 39.14
N VAL A 3 62.16 25.54 39.20
CA VAL A 3 61.81 24.73 38.03
C VAL A 3 60.51 25.32 37.43
N ARG A 4 60.67 26.02 36.29
CA ARG A 4 59.49 26.44 35.49
C ARG A 4 58.85 25.23 34.80
N LYS A 5 57.63 24.89 35.19
CA LYS A 5 56.76 23.98 34.45
C LYS A 5 56.34 24.62 33.13
N LYS A 6 56.71 23.96 32.02
CA LYS A 6 56.18 24.28 30.66
C LYS A 6 54.71 23.88 30.59
N VAL A 7 53.83 24.85 30.42
CA VAL A 7 52.40 24.64 30.12
C VAL A 7 52.32 24.32 28.64
N SER A 8 51.91 23.11 28.32
CA SER A 8 51.64 22.69 26.95
C SER A 8 50.29 23.32 26.49
N THR A 9 50.33 24.10 25.43
CA THR A 9 49.12 24.62 24.75
C THR A 9 48.36 23.44 24.12
N PRO A 10 47.01 23.34 24.27
CA PRO A 10 46.24 22.31 23.59
C PRO A 10 46.31 22.55 22.08
N SER A 11 46.57 21.47 21.32
CA SER A 11 46.52 21.50 19.86
C SER A 11 45.12 21.91 19.40
N LYS A 12 45.07 22.85 18.43
CA LYS A 12 43.80 23.23 17.78
C LYS A 12 43.25 22.01 17.06
N THR A 13 42.26 21.37 17.65
CA THR A 13 41.58 20.21 17.15
C THR A 13 40.83 20.53 15.87
N SER A 14 40.90 19.61 14.92
CA SER A 14 40.41 19.63 13.55
C SER A 14 38.88 19.56 13.42
N TYR A 15 38.13 20.24 14.29
CA TYR A 15 36.65 20.29 14.26
C TYR A 15 36.04 20.67 12.89
N PRO A 16 36.60 21.61 12.12
CA PRO A 16 35.98 21.97 10.84
C PRO A 16 35.99 20.85 9.80
N TYR A 17 36.99 19.95 9.82
CA TYR A 17 37.03 18.82 8.89
C TYR A 17 35.98 17.76 9.20
N TYR A 18 35.68 17.50 10.47
CA TYR A 18 34.60 16.56 10.85
C TYR A 18 33.23 17.09 10.48
N ILE A 19 32.98 18.39 10.67
CA ILE A 19 31.72 19.04 10.28
C ILE A 19 31.54 18.97 8.78
N LEU A 20 32.59 19.27 8.00
CA LEU A 20 32.56 19.16 6.54
C LEU A 20 32.29 17.72 6.09
N ALA A 21 32.96 16.73 6.69
CA ALA A 21 32.75 15.32 6.38
C ALA A 21 31.31 14.87 6.69
N CYS A 22 30.74 15.31 7.83
CA CYS A 22 29.32 15.01 8.17
C CYS A 22 28.33 15.65 7.17
N VAL A 23 28.58 16.90 6.76
CA VAL A 23 27.73 17.57 5.75
C VAL A 23 27.83 16.87 4.41
N VAL A 24 29.02 16.47 3.96
CA VAL A 24 29.20 15.73 2.70
C VAL A 24 28.47 14.37 2.77
N MET A 25 28.60 13.62 3.85
CA MET A 25 27.89 12.34 4.02
C MET A 25 26.37 12.53 4.03
N LEU A 26 25.87 13.59 4.67
CA LEU A 26 24.45 13.91 4.66
C LEU A 26 23.95 14.25 3.25
N CYS A 27 24.69 15.06 2.50
CA CYS A 27 24.34 15.41 1.12
C CYS A 27 24.37 14.18 0.19
N VAL A 28 25.36 13.30 0.36
CA VAL A 28 25.44 12.05 -0.40
C VAL A 28 24.26 11.14 -0.05
N GLY A 29 23.92 10.98 1.24
CA GLY A 29 22.76 10.21 1.68
C GLY A 29 21.45 10.74 1.10
N LEU A 30 21.23 12.06 1.15
CA LEU A 30 20.07 12.71 0.56
C LEU A 30 20.03 12.55 -0.97
N GLY A 31 21.18 12.65 -1.64
CA GLY A 31 21.29 12.45 -3.09
C GLY A 31 20.97 11.01 -3.50
N ILE A 32 21.44 10.03 -2.75
CA ILE A 32 21.13 8.62 -2.98
C ILE A 32 19.63 8.36 -2.78
N THR A 33 19.04 8.86 -1.70
CA THR A 33 17.60 8.70 -1.42
C THR A 33 16.76 9.35 -2.52
N TYR A 34 17.12 10.56 -2.95
CA TYR A 34 16.46 11.25 -4.06
C TYR A 34 16.56 10.47 -5.38
N PHE A 35 17.75 9.92 -5.68
CA PHE A 35 17.97 9.11 -6.88
C PHE A 35 17.10 7.84 -6.89
N PHE A 36 17.00 7.14 -5.76
CA PHE A 36 16.12 5.96 -5.64
C PHE A 36 14.64 6.32 -5.76
N LEU A 37 14.20 7.42 -5.16
CA LEU A 37 12.82 7.90 -5.31
C LEU A 37 12.49 8.23 -6.77
N GLN A 38 13.39 8.89 -7.49
CA GLN A 38 13.22 9.22 -8.92
C GLN A 38 13.14 7.95 -9.79
N ASN A 39 14.00 6.97 -9.54
CA ASN A 39 13.98 5.71 -10.29
C ASN A 39 12.69 4.93 -10.08
N ASN A 40 12.11 4.93 -8.88
CA ASN A 40 10.83 4.29 -8.60
C ASN A 40 9.68 4.95 -9.34
N VAL A 41 9.64 6.27 -9.34
CA VAL A 41 8.64 7.02 -10.09
C VAL A 41 8.78 6.72 -11.59
N ALA A 42 9.99 6.68 -12.13
CA ALA A 42 10.22 6.36 -13.54
C ALA A 42 9.76 4.93 -13.87
N SER A 43 10.10 3.93 -13.01
CA SER A 43 9.66 2.54 -13.20
C SER A 43 8.15 2.38 -13.11
N ALA A 44 7.49 3.07 -12.17
CA ALA A 44 6.03 3.02 -12.06
C ALA A 44 5.31 3.71 -13.23
N GLN A 45 5.95 4.67 -13.91
CA GLN A 45 5.39 5.31 -15.11
C GLN A 45 5.26 4.37 -16.31
N GLU A 46 5.99 3.26 -16.32
CA GLU A 46 5.87 2.23 -17.37
C GLU A 46 4.53 1.49 -17.32
N TYR A 47 3.82 1.55 -16.18
CA TYR A 47 2.52 0.90 -16.01
C TYR A 47 1.38 1.89 -16.32
N PRO A 48 0.55 1.60 -17.35
CA PRO A 48 -0.48 2.53 -17.80
C PRO A 48 -1.67 2.63 -16.85
N VAL A 49 -1.94 1.60 -16.05
CA VAL A 49 -3.09 1.54 -15.15
C VAL A 49 -2.66 1.97 -13.75
N LYS A 50 -3.09 3.18 -13.39
CA LYS A 50 -2.77 3.84 -12.13
C LYS A 50 -3.97 3.87 -11.20
N GLY A 51 -3.70 3.87 -9.91
CA GLY A 51 -4.69 4.04 -8.85
C GLY A 51 -4.06 4.65 -7.60
N PHE A 52 -4.86 4.79 -6.58
CA PHE A 52 -4.42 5.28 -5.27
C PHE A 52 -5.24 4.63 -4.18
N ASP A 53 -4.74 4.71 -2.95
CA ASP A 53 -5.52 4.28 -1.79
C ASP A 53 -5.55 5.36 -0.72
N VAL A 54 -6.67 5.41 0.02
CA VAL A 54 -6.96 6.44 1.00
C VAL A 54 -7.71 5.89 2.20
N SER A 55 -7.65 6.63 3.30
CA SER A 55 -8.39 6.42 4.53
C SER A 55 -8.92 7.76 5.06
N HIS A 56 -9.45 7.75 6.27
CA HIS A 56 -9.81 9.00 6.95
C HIS A 56 -8.62 9.96 7.17
N HIS A 57 -7.39 9.47 7.08
CA HIS A 57 -6.18 10.30 7.21
C HIS A 57 -6.03 11.33 6.09
N GLN A 58 -6.59 11.07 4.91
CA GLN A 58 -6.58 12.00 3.80
C GLN A 58 -7.59 13.16 3.96
N GLY A 59 -8.40 13.15 5.04
CA GLY A 59 -9.35 14.23 5.32
C GLY A 59 -10.54 14.28 4.37
N ASP A 60 -10.95 15.49 3.99
CA ASP A 60 -12.06 15.71 3.07
C ASP A 60 -11.56 15.75 1.62
N ILE A 61 -11.90 14.73 0.86
CA ILE A 61 -11.47 14.56 -0.54
C ILE A 61 -12.48 15.25 -1.47
N GLN A 62 -11.96 16.09 -2.36
CA GLN A 62 -12.74 16.72 -3.43
C GLN A 62 -12.77 15.82 -4.67
N TRP A 63 -13.57 14.75 -4.63
CA TRP A 63 -13.63 13.71 -5.65
C TRP A 63 -13.82 14.24 -7.06
N GLN A 64 -14.62 15.29 -7.24
CA GLN A 64 -14.86 15.95 -8.52
C GLN A 64 -13.62 16.59 -9.16
N SER A 65 -12.54 16.75 -8.37
CA SER A 65 -11.25 17.28 -8.86
C SER A 65 -10.28 16.19 -9.32
N ILE A 66 -10.65 14.91 -9.14
CA ILE A 66 -9.79 13.75 -9.47
C ILE A 66 -10.33 13.07 -10.74
N SER A 67 -9.47 12.83 -11.72
CA SER A 67 -9.87 12.27 -13.02
C SER A 67 -9.83 10.74 -13.01
N PRO A 68 -10.95 10.04 -13.27
CA PRO A 68 -10.94 8.57 -13.46
C PRO A 68 -10.28 8.15 -14.78
N GLN A 69 -9.95 9.07 -15.67
CA GLN A 69 -9.12 8.80 -16.85
C GLN A 69 -7.64 8.67 -16.46
N GLU A 70 -7.20 9.41 -15.45
CA GLU A 70 -5.82 9.35 -14.93
C GLU A 70 -5.64 8.20 -13.95
N PHE A 71 -6.59 8.05 -13.02
CA PHE A 71 -6.58 6.98 -12.02
C PHE A 71 -7.78 6.05 -12.25
N LYS A 72 -7.51 4.81 -12.63
CA LYS A 72 -8.57 3.83 -13.00
C LYS A 72 -9.24 3.20 -11.79
N PHE A 73 -8.56 3.15 -10.66
CA PHE A 73 -9.05 2.48 -9.46
C PHE A 73 -8.67 3.22 -8.18
N VAL A 74 -9.46 2.99 -7.15
CA VAL A 74 -9.17 3.48 -5.81
C VAL A 74 -9.54 2.40 -4.78
N TYR A 75 -8.68 2.24 -3.77
CA TYR A 75 -8.98 1.45 -2.60
C TYR A 75 -9.19 2.33 -1.37
N LEU A 76 -10.23 2.02 -0.59
CA LEU A 76 -10.65 2.79 0.57
C LEU A 76 -10.50 1.95 1.83
N LYS A 77 -9.86 2.49 2.88
CA LYS A 77 -9.90 1.85 4.20
C LYS A 77 -11.36 1.74 4.65
N ALA A 78 -11.81 0.52 4.94
CA ALA A 78 -13.14 0.29 5.48
C ALA A 78 -13.09 0.02 6.97
N THR A 79 -12.21 -0.90 7.38
CA THR A 79 -12.17 -1.40 8.75
C THR A 79 -10.75 -1.73 9.18
N GLU A 80 -10.58 -1.92 10.50
CA GLU A 80 -9.35 -2.39 11.12
C GLU A 80 -9.71 -3.28 12.32
N GLY A 81 -9.03 -4.41 12.46
CA GLY A 81 -9.28 -5.32 13.57
C GLY A 81 -10.75 -5.74 13.68
N GLY A 82 -11.21 -6.02 14.90
CA GLY A 82 -12.54 -6.57 15.13
C GLY A 82 -13.69 -5.54 15.20
N ASP A 83 -13.38 -4.24 15.30
CA ASP A 83 -14.40 -3.26 15.70
C ASP A 83 -14.21 -1.84 15.11
N PHE A 84 -13.02 -1.49 14.66
CA PHE A 84 -12.79 -0.17 14.05
C PHE A 84 -13.40 -0.10 12.66
N LYS A 85 -14.20 0.95 12.40
CA LYS A 85 -14.75 1.32 11.09
C LYS A 85 -14.24 2.70 10.71
N ASP A 86 -13.68 2.84 9.51
CA ASP A 86 -13.18 4.12 9.05
C ASP A 86 -14.33 5.12 8.87
N ARG A 87 -14.25 6.26 9.58
CA ARG A 87 -15.33 7.27 9.62
C ARG A 87 -15.61 7.94 8.28
N LYS A 88 -14.69 7.87 7.33
CA LYS A 88 -14.83 8.45 5.98
C LYS A 88 -15.22 7.41 4.94
N PHE A 89 -15.22 6.13 5.29
CA PHE A 89 -15.43 5.06 4.33
C PHE A 89 -16.71 5.22 3.51
N GLN A 90 -17.87 5.36 4.17
CA GLN A 90 -19.15 5.42 3.49
C GLN A 90 -19.27 6.64 2.55
N ASP A 91 -18.81 7.79 3.01
CA ASP A 91 -18.81 9.02 2.21
C ASP A 91 -17.89 8.90 0.99
N ASN A 92 -16.65 8.44 1.20
CA ASN A 92 -15.70 8.21 0.12
C ASN A 92 -16.18 7.11 -0.85
N TRP A 93 -16.76 6.02 -0.33
CA TRP A 93 -17.30 4.94 -1.14
C TRP A 93 -18.37 5.40 -2.14
N LEU A 94 -19.30 6.24 -1.68
CA LEU A 94 -20.35 6.79 -2.53
C LEU A 94 -19.79 7.79 -3.55
N LYS A 95 -19.01 8.77 -3.08
CA LYS A 95 -18.51 9.86 -3.92
C LYS A 95 -17.52 9.39 -4.99
N ALA A 96 -16.62 8.45 -4.65
CA ALA A 96 -15.69 7.89 -5.63
C ALA A 96 -16.44 7.15 -6.74
N ARG A 97 -17.45 6.38 -6.39
CA ARG A 97 -18.29 5.65 -7.37
C ARG A 97 -19.10 6.60 -8.24
N GLU A 98 -19.67 7.65 -7.69
CA GLU A 98 -20.39 8.70 -8.42
C GLU A 98 -19.49 9.41 -9.44
N GLN A 99 -18.19 9.50 -9.17
CA GLN A 99 -17.21 10.04 -10.12
C GLN A 99 -16.76 9.03 -11.20
N GLY A 100 -17.21 7.76 -11.11
CA GLY A 100 -16.89 6.74 -12.10
C GLY A 100 -15.60 5.96 -11.84
N PHE A 101 -15.05 6.02 -10.63
CA PHE A 101 -13.92 5.16 -10.24
C PHE A 101 -14.38 3.71 -10.05
N LEU A 102 -13.50 2.77 -10.40
CA LEU A 102 -13.59 1.42 -9.88
C LEU A 102 -13.09 1.41 -8.42
N VAL A 103 -13.98 1.06 -7.51
CA VAL A 103 -13.74 1.20 -6.07
C VAL A 103 -13.62 -0.16 -5.41
N GLY A 104 -12.58 -0.33 -4.61
CA GLY A 104 -12.42 -1.44 -3.69
C GLY A 104 -12.31 -0.97 -2.24
N ALA A 105 -12.36 -1.93 -1.33
CA ALA A 105 -12.19 -1.67 0.10
C ALA A 105 -11.08 -2.54 0.67
N TYR A 106 -10.36 -2.01 1.68
CA TYR A 106 -9.37 -2.78 2.40
C TYR A 106 -9.62 -2.80 3.90
N HIS A 107 -9.20 -3.90 4.50
CA HIS A 107 -9.19 -4.14 5.93
C HIS A 107 -7.77 -4.15 6.46
N PHE A 108 -7.43 -3.29 7.39
CA PHE A 108 -6.17 -3.36 8.10
C PHE A 108 -6.22 -4.50 9.14
N TYR A 109 -5.49 -5.57 8.84
CA TYR A 109 -5.52 -6.79 9.63
C TYR A 109 -4.69 -6.66 10.90
N ARG A 110 -5.30 -6.87 12.06
CA ARG A 110 -4.60 -6.93 13.34
C ARG A 110 -4.07 -8.34 13.59
N LEU A 111 -2.75 -8.50 13.61
CA LEU A 111 -2.06 -9.79 13.69
C LEU A 111 -2.32 -10.58 14.98
N CYS A 112 -2.96 -9.98 15.97
CA CYS A 112 -3.30 -10.55 17.28
C CYS A 112 -4.81 -10.76 17.49
N ARG A 113 -5.60 -10.77 16.42
CA ARG A 113 -7.06 -10.91 16.48
C ARG A 113 -7.53 -12.04 15.57
N ASP A 114 -8.61 -12.69 15.98
CA ASP A 114 -9.23 -13.78 15.24
C ASP A 114 -9.68 -13.33 13.84
N GLY A 115 -9.39 -14.13 12.83
CA GLY A 115 -9.74 -13.84 11.45
C GLY A 115 -11.25 -13.75 11.22
N GLN A 116 -12.03 -14.57 11.96
CA GLN A 116 -13.49 -14.55 11.87
C GLN A 116 -14.10 -13.21 12.29
N ILE A 117 -13.66 -12.66 13.42
CA ILE A 117 -14.16 -11.37 13.95
C ILE A 117 -13.81 -10.24 12.98
N GLN A 118 -12.58 -10.26 12.43
CA GLN A 118 -12.14 -9.27 11.46
C GLN A 118 -12.91 -9.37 10.13
N ALA A 119 -13.16 -10.58 9.64
CA ALA A 119 -13.99 -10.80 8.47
C ALA A 119 -15.42 -10.27 8.67
N GLN A 120 -16.01 -10.52 9.83
CA GLN A 120 -17.35 -10.03 10.17
C GLN A 120 -17.41 -8.51 10.18
N ASN A 121 -16.44 -7.83 10.84
CA ASN A 121 -16.35 -6.37 10.85
C ASN A 121 -16.31 -5.79 9.43
N PHE A 122 -15.51 -6.40 8.53
CA PHE A 122 -15.43 -5.98 7.14
C PHE A 122 -16.76 -6.21 6.38
N ILE A 123 -17.34 -7.40 6.48
CA ILE A 123 -18.58 -7.79 5.80
C ILE A 123 -19.76 -6.90 6.21
N GLU A 124 -19.87 -6.56 7.49
CA GLU A 124 -20.90 -5.64 7.99
C GLU A 124 -20.73 -4.19 7.52
N THR A 125 -19.50 -3.80 7.15
CA THR A 125 -19.16 -2.42 6.79
C THR A 125 -19.19 -2.18 5.29
N VAL A 126 -18.70 -3.15 4.49
CA VAL A 126 -18.51 -2.99 3.04
C VAL A 126 -19.68 -3.58 2.28
N PRO A 127 -20.43 -2.76 1.53
CA PRO A 127 -21.56 -3.26 0.75
C PRO A 127 -21.12 -4.27 -0.33
N LYS A 128 -21.81 -5.38 -0.44
CA LYS A 128 -21.63 -6.31 -1.56
C LYS A 128 -22.20 -5.70 -2.83
N LYS A 129 -21.34 -5.34 -3.78
CA LYS A 129 -21.68 -4.76 -5.08
C LYS A 129 -20.99 -5.53 -6.20
N THR A 130 -21.71 -5.81 -7.26
CA THR A 130 -21.19 -6.55 -8.43
C THR A 130 -20.17 -5.77 -9.24
N ASP A 131 -20.08 -4.46 -9.05
CA ASP A 131 -19.19 -3.52 -9.73
C ASP A 131 -18.10 -2.97 -8.79
N SER A 132 -17.75 -3.70 -7.73
CA SER A 132 -16.68 -3.37 -6.82
C SER A 132 -15.46 -4.25 -7.05
N LEU A 133 -14.27 -3.68 -6.88
CA LEU A 133 -13.02 -4.43 -6.90
C LEU A 133 -12.98 -5.48 -5.77
N PRO A 134 -12.16 -6.53 -5.90
CA PRO A 134 -12.00 -7.53 -4.85
C PRO A 134 -11.65 -6.92 -3.50
N PRO A 135 -12.11 -7.52 -2.39
CA PRO A 135 -11.74 -7.09 -1.06
C PRO A 135 -10.23 -7.27 -0.83
N VAL A 136 -9.62 -6.37 -0.06
CA VAL A 136 -8.20 -6.44 0.28
C VAL A 136 -8.03 -6.70 1.76
N ILE A 137 -7.14 -7.64 2.10
CA ILE A 137 -6.64 -7.88 3.45
C ILE A 137 -5.24 -7.28 3.51
N ASP A 138 -5.06 -6.24 4.32
CA ASP A 138 -3.82 -5.52 4.52
C ASP A 138 -3.03 -6.17 5.66
N LEU A 139 -1.96 -6.86 5.28
CA LEU A 139 -1.11 -7.69 6.13
C LEU A 139 0.26 -7.03 6.32
N GLU A 140 0.39 -6.29 7.40
CA GLU A 140 1.63 -5.59 7.75
C GLU A 140 2.04 -5.87 9.19
N TYR A 141 3.32 -5.64 9.49
CA TYR A 141 3.76 -5.67 10.87
C TYR A 141 3.15 -4.49 11.64
N ASP A 142 2.51 -4.84 12.74
CA ASP A 142 1.94 -3.92 13.72
C ASP A 142 2.70 -4.05 15.04
N SER A 143 3.24 -2.94 15.52
CA SER A 143 4.05 -2.91 16.75
C SER A 143 3.27 -3.35 17.99
N THR A 144 1.94 -3.28 17.97
CA THR A 144 1.08 -3.64 19.10
C THR A 144 0.70 -5.12 19.14
N CYS A 145 0.86 -5.83 18.03
CA CYS A 145 0.44 -7.22 17.84
C CYS A 145 1.59 -8.21 17.61
N ILE A 146 2.84 -7.78 17.78
CA ILE A 146 4.01 -8.63 17.56
C ILE A 146 4.03 -9.75 18.60
N ASN A 147 4.26 -11.00 18.13
CA ASN A 147 4.44 -12.20 18.96
C ASN A 147 3.20 -12.73 19.72
N THR A 148 1.99 -12.33 19.35
CA THR A 148 0.78 -12.91 19.95
C THR A 148 0.51 -14.32 19.40
N TYR A 149 0.65 -14.50 18.10
CA TYR A 149 0.50 -15.79 17.41
C TYR A 149 1.84 -16.30 16.87
N THR A 150 2.00 -17.61 16.82
CA THR A 150 3.05 -18.23 15.98
C THR A 150 2.72 -17.95 14.51
N ARG A 151 3.72 -18.10 13.61
CA ARG A 151 3.47 -17.97 12.16
C ARG A 151 2.33 -18.88 11.70
N GLU A 152 2.33 -20.13 12.16
CA GLU A 152 1.30 -21.11 11.78
C GLU A 152 -0.10 -20.70 12.26
N GLN A 153 -0.23 -20.24 13.50
CA GLN A 153 -1.49 -19.72 14.03
C GLN A 153 -1.97 -18.49 13.23
N LEU A 154 -1.05 -17.56 12.94
CA LEU A 154 -1.37 -16.37 12.15
C LEU A 154 -1.86 -16.73 10.75
N LEU A 155 -1.19 -17.65 10.06
CA LEU A 155 -1.60 -18.10 8.72
C LEU A 155 -2.99 -18.74 8.74
N LYS A 156 -3.31 -19.50 9.79
CA LYS A 156 -4.64 -20.07 9.97
C LYS A 156 -5.72 -18.99 10.13
N GLU A 157 -5.47 -17.98 10.94
CA GLU A 157 -6.42 -16.88 11.15
C GLU A 157 -6.58 -16.01 9.88
N ILE A 158 -5.50 -15.78 9.14
CA ILE A 158 -5.56 -15.12 7.81
C ILE A 158 -6.41 -15.95 6.84
N GLN A 159 -6.22 -17.27 6.82
CA GLN A 159 -7.02 -18.17 5.97
C GLN A 159 -8.52 -18.09 6.32
N VAL A 160 -8.86 -18.04 7.60
CA VAL A 160 -10.26 -17.91 8.05
C VAL A 160 -10.88 -16.62 7.49
N MET A 161 -10.21 -15.48 7.61
CA MET A 161 -10.71 -14.23 7.04
C MET A 161 -10.81 -14.29 5.53
N HIS A 162 -9.75 -14.76 4.85
CA HIS A 162 -9.73 -14.91 3.39
C HIS A 162 -10.93 -15.69 2.88
N ASP A 163 -11.20 -16.86 3.46
CA ASP A 163 -12.28 -17.74 3.01
C ASP A 163 -13.67 -17.15 3.26
N GLN A 164 -13.86 -16.47 4.39
CA GLN A 164 -15.12 -15.78 4.68
C GLN A 164 -15.38 -14.64 3.70
N LEU A 165 -14.37 -13.83 3.38
CA LEU A 165 -14.51 -12.78 2.39
C LEU A 165 -14.78 -13.34 1.00
N TYR A 166 -14.06 -14.39 0.59
CA TYR A 166 -14.30 -15.07 -0.67
C TYR A 166 -15.74 -15.63 -0.74
N GLN A 167 -16.19 -16.32 0.28
CA GLN A 167 -17.53 -16.87 0.36
C GLN A 167 -18.62 -15.77 0.28
N HIS A 168 -18.39 -14.65 0.97
CA HIS A 168 -19.37 -13.56 1.01
C HIS A 168 -19.42 -12.78 -0.31
N TYR A 169 -18.25 -12.33 -0.83
CA TYR A 169 -18.21 -11.45 -2.01
C TYR A 169 -18.22 -12.22 -3.33
N GLY A 170 -17.77 -13.47 -3.34
CA GLY A 170 -17.60 -14.26 -4.57
C GLY A 170 -16.37 -13.84 -5.37
N LEU A 171 -15.51 -12.99 -4.83
CA LEU A 171 -14.31 -12.46 -5.43
C LEU A 171 -13.10 -12.90 -4.61
N GLN A 172 -12.03 -13.33 -5.31
CA GLN A 172 -10.77 -13.71 -4.65
C GLN A 172 -10.19 -12.51 -3.90
N PRO A 173 -10.04 -12.55 -2.57
CA PRO A 173 -9.39 -11.48 -1.83
C PRO A 173 -7.97 -11.24 -2.32
N ILE A 174 -7.50 -10.00 -2.21
CA ILE A 174 -6.14 -9.60 -2.52
C ILE A 174 -5.39 -9.40 -1.20
N PHE A 175 -4.15 -9.87 -1.12
CA PHE A 175 -3.28 -9.55 0.00
C PHE A 175 -2.43 -8.33 -0.32
N TYR A 176 -2.70 -7.21 0.39
CA TYR A 176 -1.75 -6.13 0.46
C TYR A 176 -0.72 -6.44 1.54
N THR A 177 0.56 -6.23 1.24
CA THR A 177 1.63 -6.51 2.18
C THR A 177 2.93 -5.79 1.82
N SER A 178 3.79 -5.58 2.82
CA SER A 178 5.17 -5.16 2.56
C SER A 178 6.03 -6.34 2.08
N LYS A 179 7.08 -6.03 1.30
CA LYS A 179 8.10 -7.01 0.90
C LYS A 179 8.66 -7.80 2.09
N ALA A 180 8.89 -7.12 3.22
CA ALA A 180 9.42 -7.76 4.43
C ALA A 180 8.45 -8.77 5.03
N PHE A 181 7.17 -8.41 5.18
CA PHE A 181 6.16 -9.30 5.71
C PHE A 181 5.93 -10.51 4.79
N TYR A 182 5.82 -10.26 3.48
CA TYR A 182 5.71 -11.36 2.51
C TYR A 182 6.85 -12.37 2.64
N ASN A 183 8.10 -11.91 2.61
CA ASN A 183 9.27 -12.77 2.61
C ASN A 183 9.46 -13.59 3.90
N ILE A 184 8.85 -13.17 5.01
CA ILE A 184 8.97 -13.83 6.32
C ILE A 184 7.72 -14.66 6.64
N VAL A 185 6.52 -14.11 6.38
CA VAL A 185 5.26 -14.72 6.81
C VAL A 185 4.55 -15.47 5.69
N LEU A 186 4.43 -14.85 4.51
CA LEU A 186 3.57 -15.35 3.44
C LEU A 186 4.29 -16.18 2.37
N VAL A 187 5.63 -16.19 2.37
CA VAL A 187 6.40 -16.94 1.38
C VAL A 187 6.00 -18.42 1.37
N ASP A 188 5.76 -18.93 0.15
CA ASP A 188 5.29 -20.30 -0.13
C ASP A 188 3.84 -20.61 0.29
N GLU A 189 3.16 -19.65 0.91
CA GLU A 189 1.75 -19.75 1.29
C GLU A 189 0.85 -18.98 0.30
N PHE A 190 -0.43 -19.28 0.29
CA PHE A 190 -1.46 -18.55 -0.48
C PHE A 190 -1.09 -18.29 -1.96
N LYS A 191 -0.47 -19.27 -2.63
CA LYS A 191 0.13 -19.11 -3.97
C LYS A 191 -0.85 -18.66 -5.07
N GLN A 192 -2.16 -18.82 -4.84
CA GLN A 192 -3.20 -18.41 -5.78
C GLN A 192 -3.80 -17.04 -5.45
N THR A 193 -3.47 -16.47 -4.28
CA THR A 193 -4.00 -15.19 -3.85
C THR A 193 -3.25 -14.05 -4.55
N PRO A 194 -3.95 -13.13 -5.23
CA PRO A 194 -3.33 -11.96 -5.84
C PRO A 194 -2.60 -11.11 -4.80
N LEU A 195 -1.45 -10.56 -5.19
CA LEU A 195 -0.60 -9.77 -4.30
C LEU A 195 -0.62 -8.29 -4.68
N TRP A 196 -0.78 -7.43 -3.70
CA TRP A 196 -0.55 -6.00 -3.79
C TRP A 196 0.63 -5.65 -2.87
N ILE A 197 1.76 -5.27 -3.47
CA ILE A 197 3.03 -5.15 -2.74
C ILE A 197 3.37 -3.68 -2.50
N ARG A 198 3.67 -3.36 -1.25
CA ARG A 198 4.29 -2.09 -0.88
C ARG A 198 5.81 -2.21 -1.01
N GLU A 199 6.39 -1.47 -1.94
CA GLU A 199 7.84 -1.35 -2.10
C GLU A 199 8.18 0.04 -2.66
N TYR A 200 8.99 0.81 -1.93
CA TYR A 200 9.30 2.19 -2.28
C TYR A 200 10.71 2.36 -2.83
N GLN A 201 11.54 1.31 -2.83
CA GLN A 201 12.94 1.39 -3.26
C GLN A 201 13.16 0.89 -4.69
N GLY A 202 12.15 0.29 -5.31
CA GLY A 202 12.23 -0.26 -6.67
C GLY A 202 11.02 -1.11 -6.98
N GLN A 203 11.01 -1.70 -8.16
CA GLN A 203 10.01 -2.68 -8.54
C GLN A 203 10.04 -3.86 -7.55
N PRO A 204 8.86 -4.40 -7.15
CA PRO A 204 8.83 -5.48 -6.18
C PRO A 204 9.57 -6.75 -6.65
N GLU A 205 10.59 -7.12 -5.89
CA GLU A 205 11.30 -8.39 -6.02
C GLU A 205 11.08 -9.21 -4.75
N LEU A 206 10.31 -10.28 -4.86
CA LEU A 206 9.88 -11.11 -3.74
C LEU A 206 10.60 -12.46 -3.74
N LYS A 207 10.80 -13.03 -2.55
CA LYS A 207 11.35 -14.39 -2.40
C LYS A 207 10.44 -15.39 -3.12
N GLY A 208 11.03 -16.27 -3.91
CA GLY A 208 10.27 -17.23 -4.74
C GLY A 208 9.71 -16.63 -6.04
N ASN A 209 9.95 -15.36 -6.30
CA ASN A 209 9.55 -14.64 -7.52
C ASN A 209 8.07 -14.82 -7.93
N PRO A 210 7.09 -14.69 -7.00
CA PRO A 210 5.69 -14.72 -7.38
C PRO A 210 5.33 -13.49 -8.23
N LYS A 211 4.32 -13.62 -9.07
CA LYS A 211 3.74 -12.46 -9.74
C LYS A 211 2.97 -11.62 -8.73
N TRP A 212 3.17 -10.31 -8.75
CA TRP A 212 2.32 -9.37 -8.03
C TRP A 212 1.23 -8.82 -8.98
N THR A 213 0.16 -8.30 -8.43
CA THR A 213 -0.97 -7.73 -9.20
C THR A 213 -0.98 -6.22 -9.12
N PHE A 214 -0.75 -5.68 -7.92
CA PHE A 214 -0.65 -4.25 -7.67
C PHE A 214 0.67 -3.92 -6.97
N TRP A 215 1.16 -2.74 -7.22
CA TRP A 215 2.34 -2.20 -6.56
C TRP A 215 2.05 -0.80 -6.02
N GLN A 216 2.14 -0.63 -4.70
CA GLN A 216 2.18 0.67 -4.04
C GLN A 216 3.62 1.16 -4.05
N HIS A 217 3.90 2.12 -4.93
CA HIS A 217 5.27 2.53 -5.24
C HIS A 217 5.71 3.79 -4.51
N THR A 218 4.79 4.54 -3.89
CA THR A 218 5.11 5.73 -3.08
C THR A 218 3.96 6.07 -2.13
N SER A 219 4.31 6.59 -0.97
CA SER A 219 3.39 7.23 -0.01
C SER A 219 3.49 8.77 -0.03
N GLN A 220 4.17 9.33 -1.04
CA GLN A 220 4.43 10.76 -1.16
C GLN A 220 3.71 11.38 -2.37
N GLY A 221 2.69 10.69 -2.88
CA GLY A 221 1.89 11.17 -4.01
C GLY A 221 1.13 12.45 -3.66
N GLN A 222 0.90 13.26 -4.68
CA GLN A 222 0.06 14.47 -4.59
C GLN A 222 -1.01 14.39 -5.67
N ILE A 223 -2.26 14.40 -5.26
CA ILE A 223 -3.42 14.38 -6.16
C ILE A 223 -4.24 15.64 -5.90
N LYS A 224 -4.55 16.38 -6.96
CA LYS A 224 -5.42 17.56 -6.85
C LYS A 224 -6.77 17.14 -6.26
N GLY A 225 -7.18 17.78 -5.18
CA GLY A 225 -8.43 17.43 -4.48
C GLY A 225 -8.22 16.59 -3.23
N ILE A 226 -7.02 16.07 -2.98
CA ILE A 226 -6.64 15.42 -1.73
C ILE A 226 -5.70 16.35 -0.95
N PRO A 227 -6.06 16.76 0.28
CA PRO A 227 -5.31 17.80 1.00
C PRO A 227 -3.97 17.35 1.60
N THR A 228 -3.71 16.04 1.63
CA THR A 228 -2.50 15.44 2.20
C THR A 228 -1.75 14.61 1.15
N LEU A 229 -0.62 14.07 1.54
CA LEU A 229 0.06 13.05 0.75
C LEU A 229 -0.81 11.77 0.67
N VAL A 230 -0.66 11.05 -0.43
CA VAL A 230 -1.46 9.87 -0.76
C VAL A 230 -0.59 8.76 -1.34
N ASP A 231 -0.99 7.54 -1.06
CA ASP A 231 -0.36 6.34 -1.59
C ASP A 231 -0.74 6.14 -3.06
N LEU A 232 0.28 6.04 -3.95
CA LEU A 232 0.06 5.81 -5.37
C LEU A 232 0.40 4.38 -5.75
N ASN A 233 -0.44 3.85 -6.62
CA ASN A 233 -0.45 2.45 -7.01
C ASN A 233 -0.45 2.30 -8.52
N VAL A 234 0.10 1.17 -8.98
CA VAL A 234 -0.01 0.71 -10.35
C VAL A 234 -0.47 -0.74 -10.40
N PHE A 235 -1.16 -1.10 -11.48
CA PHE A 235 -1.49 -2.49 -11.82
C PHE A 235 -0.37 -3.07 -12.69
N GLN A 236 -0.01 -4.34 -12.45
CA GLN A 236 1.00 -5.04 -13.25
C GLN A 236 0.45 -5.44 -14.62
N GLY A 237 0.93 -4.79 -15.66
CA GLY A 237 0.59 -5.13 -17.04
C GLY A 237 0.07 -3.95 -17.85
N SER A 238 -0.41 -4.27 -19.03
CA SER A 238 -1.02 -3.33 -19.99
C SER A 238 -2.47 -3.01 -19.63
N GLU A 239 -3.06 -2.08 -20.35
CA GLU A 239 -4.53 -1.82 -20.25
C GLU A 239 -5.34 -3.07 -20.63
N GLN A 240 -4.86 -3.89 -21.57
CA GLN A 240 -5.53 -5.13 -21.95
C GLN A 240 -5.47 -6.18 -20.82
N ASP A 241 -4.34 -6.25 -20.10
CA ASP A 241 -4.22 -7.13 -18.93
C ASP A 241 -5.16 -6.69 -17.80
N TRP A 242 -5.36 -5.36 -17.65
CA TRP A 242 -6.33 -4.81 -16.72
C TRP A 242 -7.76 -5.20 -17.08
N ILE A 243 -8.16 -5.07 -18.35
CA ILE A 243 -9.47 -5.52 -18.82
C ILE A 243 -9.65 -7.00 -18.52
N SER A 244 -8.66 -7.83 -18.85
CA SER A 244 -8.70 -9.27 -18.58
C SER A 244 -8.76 -9.58 -17.07
N PHE A 245 -8.13 -8.78 -16.23
CA PHE A 245 -8.28 -8.88 -14.78
C PHE A 245 -9.71 -8.58 -14.34
N LEU A 246 -10.31 -7.49 -14.83
CA LEU A 246 -11.70 -7.13 -14.52
C LEU A 246 -12.71 -8.18 -15.01
N GLU A 247 -12.51 -8.74 -16.18
CA GLU A 247 -13.34 -9.83 -16.73
C GLU A 247 -13.32 -11.06 -15.81
N ARG A 248 -12.15 -11.49 -15.36
CA ARG A 248 -12.02 -12.61 -14.40
C ARG A 248 -12.71 -12.34 -13.06
N GLN A 249 -12.85 -11.07 -12.69
CA GLN A 249 -13.60 -10.65 -11.47
C GLN A 249 -15.10 -10.46 -11.74
N GLY A 250 -15.57 -10.67 -12.96
CA GLY A 250 -16.96 -10.41 -13.32
C GLY A 250 -17.34 -8.92 -13.34
N LEU A 251 -16.34 -8.04 -13.36
CA LEU A 251 -16.50 -6.57 -13.29
C LEU A 251 -16.65 -5.93 -14.68
N TYR A 252 -16.48 -6.69 -15.75
CA TYR A 252 -16.54 -6.19 -17.11
C TYR A 252 -17.94 -6.35 -17.67
N GLN A 253 -18.80 -5.38 -17.46
CA GLN A 253 -19.94 -5.04 -18.33
C GLN A 253 -19.87 -3.54 -18.61
N LEU A 254 -18.77 -3.08 -19.24
CA LEU A 254 -18.77 -1.75 -19.83
C LEU A 254 -19.57 -1.78 -21.13
N PRO A 255 -20.37 -0.73 -21.43
CA PRO A 255 -21.13 -0.64 -22.68
C PRO A 255 -20.17 -0.72 -23.85
N GLN A 256 -20.50 -1.53 -24.84
CA GLN A 256 -19.76 -1.75 -26.10
C GLN A 256 -19.65 -0.51 -26.99
N ASN A 257 -19.78 0.70 -26.45
CA ASN A 257 -19.83 1.96 -27.22
C ASN A 257 -18.79 2.99 -26.71
N LEU A 258 -17.52 2.64 -26.74
CA LEU A 258 -16.48 3.68 -26.86
C LEU A 258 -15.89 3.58 -28.26
N PRO A 259 -16.02 4.63 -29.10
CA PRO A 259 -15.36 4.64 -30.39
C PRO A 259 -13.86 4.62 -30.18
N ILE A 260 -13.22 3.59 -30.73
CA ILE A 260 -11.77 3.55 -30.92
C ILE A 260 -11.42 4.74 -31.81
N LYS A 261 -10.72 5.72 -31.22
CA LYS A 261 -10.07 6.78 -31.96
C LYS A 261 -8.58 6.69 -31.77
#